data_e42d6bfd6cead06b46ab127b1e71328b
#
_entry.id   e42d6bfd6cead06b46ab127b1e71328b
#
_cell.length_a   1.000
_cell.length_b   1.000
_cell.length_c   1.000
_cell.angle_alpha   90.00
_cell.angle_beta   90.00
_cell.angle_gamma   90.00
#
_symmetry.space_group_name_H-M   'P 1'
#
loop_
_entity.id
_entity.type
_entity.pdbx_description
1 polymer ?
#
loop_
_entity_poly.entity_id
_entity_poly.type
_entity_poly.pdbx_seq_one_letter_code
_entity_poly.pdbx_strand_id
1 'polypeptide(L)'
;MPYYVRRGQVPSKRHIQFRENGHLYAEELVSTEGFSDLYSLIYHVHPPTIVKAISDKTLDLRPKAAIENNMQHRALRGFQIQPKDDYLQSRVIVLFNDDVHLSLAAPTRGFSDYFYKNASADELIFVHEGTGELRTGYGKVPFRPGDYLHIPRGVIYQLHFDTPQNRLFIIESYCGAIRFPKRYMNEYGQLLEHSPFHERDLRPPQDLETHDERGEFLIRIKKRGVVFDYIYATHPFDFVGWDGCSYPYAFSIHEFEPITGRVHQPPPVHQNFEARQFVVCSFVPRLYDYHPLAIPAPYNHSNVDSDEVLYYVEGEFMSRKHVERGMITLHPMGIPHGPHPGAVEKSIGAKETRELAVMVDTFRPLHLTPEALAIEIKDYYLSWLPENLKQTQNV
;
A
#
# COMPACT_ATOMS: atom_id res chain seq x y z
N MET A 1 -12.58 -3.30 5.83
CA MET A 1 -12.66 -4.77 5.64
C MET A 1 -13.40 -5.03 4.35
N PRO A 2 -12.87 -5.84 3.41
CA PRO A 2 -13.65 -6.23 2.24
C PRO A 2 -14.89 -7.03 2.70
N TYR A 3 -15.93 -7.02 1.88
CA TYR A 3 -17.17 -7.76 2.14
C TYR A 3 -16.96 -9.26 1.86
N TYR A 4 -17.92 -10.08 2.32
CA TYR A 4 -17.90 -11.52 2.04
C TYR A 4 -18.00 -11.80 0.55
N VAL A 5 -17.07 -12.60 0.05
CA VAL A 5 -17.02 -13.07 -1.34
C VAL A 5 -16.94 -14.59 -1.35
N ARG A 6 -17.57 -15.19 -2.34
CA ARG A 6 -17.48 -16.62 -2.67
C ARG A 6 -17.08 -16.79 -4.12
N ARG A 7 -16.11 -17.66 -4.39
CA ARG A 7 -15.65 -18.03 -5.75
C ARG A 7 -15.46 -19.52 -5.87
N GLY A 8 -15.68 -20.07 -7.06
CA GLY A 8 -15.54 -21.49 -7.35
C GLY A 8 -16.52 -22.36 -6.57
N GLN A 9 -16.10 -23.57 -6.27
CA GLN A 9 -16.92 -24.57 -5.60
C GLN A 9 -16.60 -24.63 -4.11
N VAL A 10 -17.61 -24.45 -3.27
CA VAL A 10 -17.49 -24.58 -1.82
C VAL A 10 -18.63 -25.46 -1.28
N PRO A 11 -18.41 -26.27 -0.23
CA PRO A 11 -19.42 -27.14 0.33
C PRO A 11 -20.56 -26.36 1.01
N SER A 12 -21.68 -27.02 1.24
CA SER A 12 -22.86 -26.39 1.88
C SER A 12 -22.65 -26.02 3.35
N LYS A 13 -21.68 -26.62 4.01
CA LYS A 13 -21.27 -26.33 5.39
C LYS A 13 -19.75 -26.32 5.51
N ARG A 14 -19.24 -25.56 6.45
CA ARG A 14 -17.81 -25.59 6.80
C ARG A 14 -17.44 -26.96 7.41
N HIS A 15 -16.24 -27.41 7.12
CA HIS A 15 -15.61 -28.57 7.72
C HIS A 15 -16.45 -29.86 7.60
N ILE A 16 -16.99 -30.09 6.40
CA ILE A 16 -17.63 -31.35 6.02
C ILE A 16 -16.84 -32.00 4.88
N GLN A 17 -17.08 -33.29 4.65
CA GLN A 17 -16.45 -33.96 3.50
C GLN A 17 -16.89 -33.26 2.20
N PHE A 18 -15.93 -32.68 1.50
CA PHE A 18 -16.14 -32.13 0.18
C PHE A 18 -15.39 -32.98 -0.85
N ARG A 19 -16.16 -33.67 -1.70
CA ARG A 19 -15.63 -34.62 -2.66
C ARG A 19 -16.14 -34.36 -4.06
N GLU A 20 -15.26 -34.59 -5.02
CA GLU A 20 -15.62 -34.67 -6.43
C GLU A 20 -14.92 -35.89 -7.05
N ASN A 21 -15.67 -36.72 -7.82
CA ASN A 21 -15.16 -37.94 -8.45
C ASN A 21 -14.37 -38.86 -7.50
N GLY A 22 -14.79 -38.92 -6.22
CA GLY A 22 -14.12 -39.74 -5.19
C GLY A 22 -12.93 -39.08 -4.52
N HIS A 23 -12.40 -37.97 -5.07
CA HIS A 23 -11.32 -37.19 -4.48
C HIS A 23 -11.85 -36.33 -3.33
N LEU A 24 -11.17 -36.32 -2.16
CA LEU A 24 -11.47 -35.48 -1.03
C LEU A 24 -10.59 -34.22 -1.11
N TYR A 25 -11.21 -33.05 -1.29
CA TYR A 25 -10.50 -31.77 -1.26
C TYR A 25 -10.02 -31.42 0.15
N ALA A 26 -8.86 -30.77 0.21
CA ALA A 26 -8.29 -30.30 1.47
C ALA A 26 -8.82 -28.90 1.83
N GLU A 27 -9.24 -28.72 3.07
CA GLU A 27 -9.73 -27.43 3.60
C GLU A 27 -8.59 -26.69 4.31
N GLU A 28 -8.41 -25.41 4.01
CA GLU A 28 -7.51 -24.49 4.72
C GLU A 28 -8.30 -23.31 5.29
N LEU A 29 -8.11 -23.01 6.56
CA LEU A 29 -8.54 -21.76 7.17
C LEU A 29 -7.37 -20.77 7.18
N VAL A 30 -7.51 -19.68 6.43
CA VAL A 30 -6.61 -18.53 6.49
C VAL A 30 -7.25 -17.46 7.36
N SER A 31 -6.63 -17.15 8.51
CA SER A 31 -7.22 -16.29 9.53
C SER A 31 -6.19 -15.37 10.18
N THR A 32 -6.64 -14.20 10.61
CA THR A 32 -5.86 -13.22 11.36
C THR A 32 -6.19 -13.25 12.85
N GLU A 33 -5.29 -12.69 13.70
CA GLU A 33 -5.41 -12.69 15.17
C GLU A 33 -5.71 -14.08 15.75
N GLY A 34 -4.94 -15.07 15.29
CA GLY A 34 -5.24 -16.47 15.52
C GLY A 34 -6.46 -16.88 14.70
N PHE A 35 -7.60 -17.09 15.34
CA PHE A 35 -8.86 -17.47 14.68
C PHE A 35 -10.00 -16.48 14.94
N SER A 36 -9.69 -15.29 15.46
CA SER A 36 -10.70 -14.40 16.03
C SER A 36 -11.03 -13.19 15.19
N ASP A 37 -10.41 -13.03 14.01
CA ASP A 37 -10.61 -11.86 13.18
C ASP A 37 -10.88 -12.24 11.70
N LEU A 38 -10.38 -11.48 10.73
CA LEU A 38 -10.61 -11.73 9.31
C LEU A 38 -10.18 -13.14 8.90
N TYR A 39 -11.01 -13.83 8.14
CA TYR A 39 -10.71 -15.16 7.66
C TYR A 39 -11.32 -15.43 6.27
N SER A 40 -10.76 -16.42 5.62
CA SER A 40 -11.34 -17.13 4.47
C SER A 40 -11.11 -18.62 4.61
N LEU A 41 -12.05 -19.40 4.08
CA LEU A 41 -11.92 -20.84 3.91
C LEU A 41 -11.57 -21.13 2.46
N ILE A 42 -10.56 -21.96 2.27
CA ILE A 42 -10.04 -22.33 0.96
C ILE A 42 -10.18 -23.85 0.80
N TYR A 43 -10.53 -24.29 -0.37
CA TYR A 43 -10.64 -25.71 -0.72
C TYR A 43 -9.65 -26.03 -1.83
N HIS A 44 -8.68 -26.89 -1.51
CA HIS A 44 -7.54 -27.24 -2.35
C HIS A 44 -7.72 -28.60 -2.99
N VAL A 45 -7.17 -28.77 -4.20
CA VAL A 45 -7.01 -30.11 -4.80
C VAL A 45 -6.06 -30.95 -3.95
N HIS A 46 -4.96 -30.35 -3.47
CA HIS A 46 -3.93 -31.02 -2.67
C HIS A 46 -3.80 -30.40 -1.27
N PRO A 47 -3.36 -31.14 -0.25
CA PRO A 47 -3.05 -30.53 1.04
C PRO A 47 -1.99 -29.42 0.90
N PRO A 48 -2.23 -28.21 1.42
CA PRO A 48 -1.30 -27.07 1.27
C PRO A 48 0.01 -27.24 2.07
N THR A 49 0.16 -28.36 2.78
CA THR A 49 1.33 -28.67 3.62
C THR A 49 2.40 -29.50 2.93
N ILE A 50 2.26 -29.80 1.64
CA ILE A 50 3.19 -30.68 0.89
C ILE A 50 4.44 -29.91 0.45
N VAL A 51 5.43 -29.81 1.33
CA VAL A 51 6.72 -29.17 1.08
C VAL A 51 7.78 -30.24 0.84
N LYS A 52 8.51 -30.17 -0.29
CA LYS A 52 9.60 -31.07 -0.65
C LYS A 52 10.94 -30.67 -0.04
N ALA A 53 11.24 -29.37 -0.05
CA ALA A 53 12.50 -28.84 0.41
C ALA A 53 12.38 -27.41 0.94
N ILE A 54 13.27 -27.04 1.82
CA ILE A 54 13.40 -25.69 2.35
C ILE A 54 14.88 -25.30 2.26
N SER A 55 15.17 -24.14 1.69
CA SER A 55 16.53 -23.60 1.63
C SER A 55 16.91 -22.86 2.91
N ASP A 56 18.20 -22.62 3.06
CA ASP A 56 18.69 -21.55 3.92
C ASP A 56 18.23 -20.18 3.40
N LYS A 57 18.53 -19.12 4.15
CA LYS A 57 18.25 -17.74 3.75
C LYS A 57 18.83 -17.44 2.36
N THR A 58 17.96 -17.00 1.42
CA THR A 58 18.36 -16.68 0.05
C THR A 58 18.53 -15.17 -0.19
N LEU A 59 17.74 -14.33 0.53
CA LEU A 59 17.81 -12.88 0.39
C LEU A 59 17.55 -12.20 1.73
N ASP A 60 18.29 -11.15 2.03
CA ASP A 60 18.12 -10.32 3.22
C ASP A 60 17.63 -8.94 2.81
N LEU A 61 16.38 -8.64 3.11
CA LEU A 61 15.68 -7.39 2.82
C LEU A 61 15.43 -6.56 4.09
N ARG A 62 16.12 -6.85 5.19
CA ARG A 62 15.99 -6.08 6.42
C ARG A 62 16.53 -4.66 6.22
N PRO A 63 15.74 -3.62 6.51
CA PRO A 63 16.23 -2.26 6.40
C PRO A 63 17.31 -1.98 7.44
N LYS A 64 18.19 -1.04 7.11
CA LYS A 64 19.17 -0.49 8.04
C LYS A 64 18.87 0.98 8.22
N ALA A 65 18.84 1.43 9.47
CA ALA A 65 18.71 2.86 9.75
C ALA A 65 19.98 3.60 9.29
N ALA A 66 19.77 4.69 8.58
CA ALA A 66 20.83 5.64 8.26
C ALA A 66 21.26 6.39 9.52
N ILE A 67 22.48 6.92 9.52
CA ILE A 67 22.93 7.86 10.55
C ILE A 67 22.41 9.25 10.17
N GLU A 68 21.49 9.77 10.96
CA GLU A 68 20.92 11.09 10.80
C GLU A 68 21.62 12.07 11.72
N ASN A 69 22.22 13.12 11.15
CA ASN A 69 22.92 14.14 11.92
C ASN A 69 21.99 15.27 12.42
N ASN A 70 20.81 15.36 11.85
CA ASN A 70 19.81 16.38 12.17
C ASN A 70 18.38 15.86 11.92
N MET A 71 17.45 16.40 12.67
CA MET A 71 16.01 16.22 12.45
C MET A 71 15.48 17.40 11.64
N GLN A 72 14.92 17.14 10.47
CA GLN A 72 14.44 18.16 9.55
C GLN A 72 13.34 17.62 8.63
N HIS A 73 12.58 18.52 8.01
CA HIS A 73 11.74 18.16 6.87
C HIS A 73 12.62 17.67 5.72
N ARG A 74 12.22 16.57 5.10
CA ARG A 74 12.99 15.93 4.05
C ARG A 74 12.17 15.76 2.77
N ALA A 75 12.86 15.73 1.64
CA ALA A 75 12.27 15.37 0.36
C ALA A 75 13.19 14.38 -0.38
N LEU A 76 12.61 13.34 -0.95
CA LEU A 76 13.29 12.26 -1.64
C LEU A 76 12.84 12.23 -3.11
N ARG A 77 13.78 12.10 -4.05
CA ARG A 77 13.48 11.93 -5.47
C ARG A 77 13.21 10.46 -5.80
N GLY A 78 12.02 9.97 -5.50
CA GLY A 78 11.70 8.54 -5.61
C GLY A 78 11.89 7.96 -7.02
N PHE A 79 11.71 8.74 -8.08
CA PHE A 79 11.96 8.29 -9.46
C PHE A 79 13.45 8.13 -9.80
N GLN A 80 14.36 8.53 -8.92
CA GLN A 80 15.78 8.20 -9.06
C GLN A 80 16.12 6.75 -8.71
N ILE A 81 15.19 6.01 -8.06
CA ILE A 81 15.33 4.56 -7.93
C ILE A 81 15.37 3.94 -9.33
N GLN A 82 16.48 3.27 -9.61
CA GLN A 82 16.72 2.72 -10.94
C GLN A 82 15.83 1.51 -11.24
N PRO A 83 15.23 1.44 -12.44
CA PRO A 83 14.54 0.23 -12.88
C PRO A 83 15.45 -0.98 -12.84
N LYS A 84 14.94 -2.08 -12.31
CA LYS A 84 15.74 -3.30 -12.14
C LYS A 84 14.84 -4.52 -12.02
N ASP A 85 15.09 -5.56 -12.81
CA ASP A 85 14.59 -6.91 -12.63
C ASP A 85 13.10 -7.00 -12.23
N ASP A 86 12.76 -7.87 -11.28
CA ASP A 86 11.40 -8.09 -10.77
C ASP A 86 11.07 -7.24 -9.53
N TYR A 87 9.85 -7.42 -9.03
CA TYR A 87 9.32 -6.72 -7.86
C TYR A 87 10.21 -6.82 -6.60
N LEU A 88 10.72 -8.02 -6.28
CA LEU A 88 11.56 -8.20 -5.09
C LEU A 88 12.94 -7.59 -5.25
N GLN A 89 13.53 -7.74 -6.45
CA GLN A 89 14.88 -7.27 -6.74
C GLN A 89 14.94 -5.75 -6.95
N SER A 90 13.86 -5.13 -7.43
CA SER A 90 13.78 -3.68 -7.65
C SER A 90 13.36 -2.91 -6.40
N ARG A 91 12.91 -3.60 -5.35
CA ARG A 91 12.36 -2.99 -4.16
C ARG A 91 13.43 -2.36 -3.28
N VAL A 92 13.21 -1.09 -2.90
CA VAL A 92 14.07 -0.31 -2.01
C VAL A 92 13.22 0.25 -0.88
N ILE A 93 13.51 -0.15 0.35
CA ILE A 93 12.89 0.45 1.54
C ILE A 93 13.53 1.82 1.75
N VAL A 94 12.71 2.87 1.84
CA VAL A 94 13.18 4.26 2.02
C VAL A 94 12.94 4.77 3.43
N LEU A 95 11.80 4.40 4.03
CA LEU A 95 11.41 4.77 5.39
C LEU A 95 10.85 3.56 6.11
N PHE A 96 11.12 3.43 7.40
CA PHE A 96 10.62 2.28 8.16
C PHE A 96 10.62 2.53 9.67
N ASN A 97 9.78 1.79 10.36
CA ASN A 97 9.85 1.51 11.79
C ASN A 97 9.39 0.07 12.04
N ASP A 98 9.19 -0.33 13.29
CA ASP A 98 8.75 -1.69 13.62
C ASP A 98 7.33 -2.03 13.15
N ASP A 99 6.52 -1.02 12.83
CA ASP A 99 5.11 -1.16 12.48
C ASP A 99 4.84 -1.10 10.99
N VAL A 100 5.63 -0.31 10.24
CA VAL A 100 5.42 -0.06 8.81
C VAL A 100 6.74 0.12 8.07
N HIS A 101 6.85 -0.46 6.87
CA HIS A 101 7.91 -0.17 5.92
C HIS A 101 7.32 0.50 4.67
N LEU A 102 7.92 1.61 4.26
CA LEU A 102 7.60 2.33 3.04
C LEU A 102 8.70 2.11 2.02
N SER A 103 8.33 1.57 0.87
CA SER A 103 9.27 1.17 -0.16
C SER A 103 8.89 1.72 -1.53
N LEU A 104 9.88 1.86 -2.39
CA LEU A 104 9.71 2.12 -3.81
C LEU A 104 10.18 0.90 -4.61
N ALA A 105 9.52 0.60 -5.71
CA ALA A 105 9.99 -0.40 -6.65
C ALA A 105 9.81 0.07 -8.10
N ALA A 106 10.75 -0.34 -8.95
CA ALA A 106 10.71 -0.05 -10.38
C ALA A 106 11.00 -1.34 -11.18
N PRO A 107 10.12 -2.34 -11.13
CA PRO A 107 10.34 -3.59 -11.83
C PRO A 107 10.27 -3.40 -13.34
N THR A 108 11.14 -4.10 -14.07
CA THR A 108 11.17 -4.14 -15.54
C THR A 108 10.52 -5.39 -16.11
N ARG A 109 10.23 -6.36 -15.26
CA ARG A 109 9.54 -7.60 -15.60
C ARG A 109 8.66 -8.09 -14.45
N GLY A 110 7.66 -8.88 -14.77
CA GLY A 110 6.95 -9.71 -13.79
C GLY A 110 7.83 -10.87 -13.30
N PHE A 111 7.33 -11.62 -12.33
CA PHE A 111 7.95 -12.88 -11.92
C PHE A 111 6.96 -14.03 -12.16
N SER A 112 7.40 -14.99 -12.98
CA SER A 112 6.66 -16.20 -13.33
C SER A 112 7.47 -17.48 -13.03
N ASP A 113 8.74 -17.32 -12.72
CA ASP A 113 9.71 -18.37 -12.40
C ASP A 113 9.65 -18.80 -10.93
N TYR A 114 8.94 -18.04 -10.09
CA TYR A 114 8.67 -18.37 -8.70
C TYR A 114 7.33 -17.76 -8.26
N PHE A 115 6.86 -18.17 -7.09
CA PHE A 115 5.75 -17.56 -6.36
C PHE A 115 6.30 -16.81 -5.15
N TYR A 116 5.59 -15.76 -4.74
CA TYR A 116 6.01 -14.99 -3.57
C TYR A 116 4.92 -14.98 -2.50
N LYS A 117 5.35 -14.97 -1.24
CA LYS A 117 4.50 -14.91 -0.05
C LYS A 117 5.13 -14.00 1.00
N ASN A 118 4.43 -12.96 1.44
CA ASN A 118 4.81 -12.20 2.62
C ASN A 118 4.13 -12.82 3.84
N ALA A 119 4.91 -13.49 4.70
CA ALA A 119 4.41 -14.16 5.88
C ALA A 119 4.42 -13.27 7.14
N SER A 120 4.84 -12.00 7.02
CA SER A 120 5.00 -11.09 8.17
C SER A 120 4.15 -9.83 8.10
N ALA A 121 3.75 -9.40 6.91
CA ALA A 121 3.07 -8.12 6.71
C ALA A 121 1.97 -8.23 5.65
N ASP A 122 0.91 -7.45 5.81
CA ASP A 122 0.03 -7.10 4.71
C ASP A 122 0.77 -6.13 3.78
N GLU A 123 0.54 -6.21 2.48
CA GLU A 123 1.10 -5.30 1.50
C GLU A 123 -0.01 -4.46 0.86
N LEU A 124 0.17 -3.16 0.85
CA LEU A 124 -0.64 -2.22 0.08
C LEU A 124 0.28 -1.60 -0.97
N ILE A 125 0.11 -2.01 -2.22
CA ILE A 125 0.93 -1.59 -3.34
C ILE A 125 0.16 -0.55 -4.14
N PHE A 126 0.62 0.70 -4.13
CA PHE A 126 0.09 1.74 -5.01
C PHE A 126 0.83 1.67 -6.36
N VAL A 127 0.07 1.51 -7.42
CA VAL A 127 0.58 1.47 -8.79
C VAL A 127 0.63 2.88 -9.34
N HIS A 128 1.81 3.50 -9.37
CA HIS A 128 1.98 4.82 -9.95
C HIS A 128 2.07 4.75 -11.47
N GLU A 129 2.89 3.84 -12.00
CA GLU A 129 3.03 3.57 -13.42
C GLU A 129 3.03 2.07 -13.68
N GLY A 130 2.45 1.68 -14.79
CA GLY A 130 2.38 0.31 -15.25
C GLY A 130 0.99 -0.30 -15.16
N THR A 131 0.76 -1.33 -15.96
CA THR A 131 -0.44 -2.16 -15.99
C THR A 131 -0.06 -3.61 -15.89
N GLY A 132 -0.99 -4.45 -15.45
CA GLY A 132 -0.74 -5.87 -15.34
C GLY A 132 -1.79 -6.61 -14.54
N GLU A 133 -1.39 -7.73 -13.97
CA GLU A 133 -2.27 -8.65 -13.27
C GLU A 133 -1.59 -9.24 -12.03
N LEU A 134 -2.26 -9.14 -10.90
CA LEU A 134 -1.95 -9.90 -9.69
C LEU A 134 -2.63 -11.27 -9.81
N ARG A 135 -1.84 -12.34 -9.84
CA ARG A 135 -2.29 -13.74 -9.88
C ARG A 135 -2.14 -14.40 -8.53
N THR A 136 -3.19 -15.06 -8.10
CA THR A 136 -3.25 -15.77 -6.82
C THR A 136 -4.10 -17.04 -6.96
N GLY A 137 -4.04 -17.91 -5.95
CA GLY A 137 -5.01 -19.03 -5.85
C GLY A 137 -6.45 -18.56 -5.66
N TYR A 138 -6.67 -17.32 -5.20
CA TYR A 138 -8.01 -16.71 -5.10
C TYR A 138 -8.59 -16.30 -6.46
N GLY A 139 -7.76 -16.22 -7.51
CA GLY A 139 -8.08 -15.69 -8.82
C GLY A 139 -7.18 -14.52 -9.20
N LYS A 140 -7.57 -13.79 -10.23
CA LYS A 140 -6.81 -12.71 -10.86
C LYS A 140 -7.37 -11.35 -10.50
N VAL A 141 -6.49 -10.37 -10.29
CA VAL A 141 -6.86 -8.96 -10.07
C VAL A 141 -6.07 -8.10 -11.05
N PRO A 142 -6.69 -7.66 -12.15
CA PRO A 142 -6.07 -6.71 -13.07
C PRO A 142 -5.81 -5.38 -12.37
N PHE A 143 -4.67 -4.74 -12.69
CA PHE A 143 -4.30 -3.45 -12.14
C PHE A 143 -3.82 -2.45 -13.18
N ARG A 144 -3.98 -1.16 -12.86
CA ARG A 144 -3.62 -0.01 -13.68
C ARG A 144 -3.10 1.14 -12.81
N PRO A 145 -2.51 2.20 -13.41
CA PRO A 145 -2.11 3.38 -12.65
C PRO A 145 -3.23 3.95 -11.80
N GLY A 146 -2.91 4.30 -10.56
CA GLY A 146 -3.85 4.78 -9.55
C GLY A 146 -4.49 3.69 -8.69
N ASP A 147 -4.22 2.42 -8.95
CA ASP A 147 -4.73 1.33 -8.13
C ASP A 147 -3.89 1.11 -6.88
N TYR A 148 -4.57 0.84 -5.78
CA TYR A 148 -4.03 0.17 -4.60
C TYR A 148 -4.32 -1.32 -4.73
N LEU A 149 -3.30 -2.16 -4.69
CA LEU A 149 -3.42 -3.60 -4.52
C LEU A 149 -3.22 -3.94 -3.06
N HIS A 150 -4.26 -4.39 -2.39
CA HIS A 150 -4.15 -4.92 -1.04
C HIS A 150 -3.94 -6.42 -1.09
N ILE A 151 -2.84 -6.88 -0.53
CA ILE A 151 -2.48 -8.31 -0.46
C ILE A 151 -2.33 -8.68 1.03
N PRO A 152 -3.30 -9.42 1.60
CA PRO A 152 -3.18 -9.89 2.97
C PRO A 152 -1.94 -10.76 3.17
N ARG A 153 -1.33 -10.67 4.36
CA ARG A 153 -0.21 -11.56 4.70
C ARG A 153 -0.59 -13.03 4.52
N GLY A 154 0.35 -13.81 4.06
CA GLY A 154 0.14 -15.23 3.84
C GLY A 154 -0.40 -15.60 2.46
N VAL A 155 -0.91 -14.66 1.68
CA VAL A 155 -1.32 -14.92 0.29
C VAL A 155 -0.08 -15.22 -0.56
N ILE A 156 -0.18 -16.31 -1.35
CA ILE A 156 0.81 -16.64 -2.37
C ILE A 156 0.39 -15.97 -3.66
N TYR A 157 1.31 -15.27 -4.33
CA TYR A 157 0.99 -14.52 -5.53
C TYR A 157 2.12 -14.40 -6.53
N GLN A 158 1.78 -13.95 -7.75
CA GLN A 158 2.67 -13.47 -8.78
C GLN A 158 2.19 -12.11 -9.29
N LEU A 159 3.13 -11.24 -9.68
CA LEU A 159 2.85 -9.98 -10.38
C LEU A 159 3.31 -10.10 -11.83
N HIS A 160 2.39 -9.94 -12.75
CA HIS A 160 2.66 -9.87 -14.17
C HIS A 160 2.45 -8.44 -14.65
N PHE A 161 3.44 -7.89 -15.35
CA PHE A 161 3.36 -6.55 -15.92
C PHE A 161 3.21 -6.63 -17.44
N ASP A 162 2.27 -5.85 -17.99
CA ASP A 162 2.09 -5.70 -19.44
C ASP A 162 3.00 -4.60 -20.01
N THR A 163 3.56 -3.76 -19.13
CA THR A 163 4.37 -2.61 -19.46
C THR A 163 5.83 -2.81 -19.06
N PRO A 164 6.79 -2.27 -19.83
CA PRO A 164 8.22 -2.37 -19.50
C PRO A 164 8.67 -1.37 -18.43
N GLN A 165 7.87 -0.34 -18.18
CA GLN A 165 8.14 0.71 -17.17
C GLN A 165 7.05 0.64 -16.11
N ASN A 166 7.48 0.41 -14.87
CA ASN A 166 6.58 0.29 -13.73
C ASN A 166 7.16 1.05 -12.56
N ARG A 167 6.29 1.71 -11.79
CA ARG A 167 6.63 2.46 -10.59
C ARG A 167 5.61 2.16 -9.52
N LEU A 168 6.08 1.65 -8.39
CA LEU A 168 5.24 1.22 -7.29
C LEU A 168 5.67 1.92 -6.00
N PHE A 169 4.68 2.36 -5.21
CA PHE A 169 4.87 2.76 -3.82
C PHE A 169 4.25 1.69 -2.93
N ILE A 170 5.00 1.15 -1.99
CA ILE A 170 4.62 -0.05 -1.24
C ILE A 170 4.60 0.28 0.25
N ILE A 171 3.50 -0.03 0.90
CA ILE A 171 3.26 0.10 2.33
C ILE A 171 3.09 -1.30 2.90
N GLU A 172 4.02 -1.73 3.76
CA GLU A 172 3.92 -3.01 4.46
C GLU A 172 3.52 -2.81 5.91
N SER A 173 2.44 -3.45 6.35
CA SER A 173 1.95 -3.40 7.72
C SER A 173 2.43 -4.58 8.54
N TYR A 174 3.29 -4.31 9.51
CA TYR A 174 3.72 -5.30 10.51
C TYR A 174 2.88 -5.25 11.80
N CYS A 175 2.12 -4.16 12.02
CA CYS A 175 1.34 -3.92 13.22
C CYS A 175 -0.10 -4.48 13.20
N GLY A 176 -0.47 -5.18 12.14
CA GLY A 176 -1.81 -5.77 11.99
C GLY A 176 -2.34 -5.66 10.56
N ALA A 177 -3.56 -6.14 10.34
CA ALA A 177 -4.21 -6.06 9.04
C ALA A 177 -4.50 -4.62 8.65
N ILE A 178 -4.31 -4.32 7.35
CA ILE A 178 -4.76 -3.07 6.74
C ILE A 178 -6.26 -3.17 6.50
N ARG A 179 -7.01 -2.14 6.91
CA ARG A 179 -8.47 -2.10 6.88
C ARG A 179 -8.99 -0.77 6.37
N PHE A 180 -10.27 -0.73 6.07
CA PHE A 180 -10.97 0.53 5.88
C PHE A 180 -11.18 1.25 7.20
N PRO A 181 -11.20 2.59 7.21
CA PRO A 181 -11.35 3.37 8.42
C PRO A 181 -12.65 3.08 9.15
N LYS A 182 -12.58 2.85 10.44
CA LYS A 182 -13.76 2.59 11.28
C LYS A 182 -14.79 3.71 11.19
N ARG A 183 -14.37 4.96 10.95
CA ARG A 183 -15.27 6.12 10.78
C ARG A 183 -16.24 5.98 9.61
N TYR A 184 -15.91 5.14 8.63
CA TYR A 184 -16.73 4.90 7.44
C TYR A 184 -17.46 3.57 7.47
N MET A 185 -17.46 2.88 8.62
CA MET A 185 -18.10 1.58 8.75
C MET A 185 -19.18 1.62 9.85
N ASN A 186 -20.28 0.93 9.60
CA ASN A 186 -21.29 0.65 10.62
C ASN A 186 -20.90 -0.59 11.45
N GLU A 187 -21.72 -0.88 12.48
CA GLU A 187 -21.51 -2.04 13.37
C GLU A 187 -21.62 -3.41 12.68
N TYR A 188 -22.23 -3.45 11.49
CA TYR A 188 -22.39 -4.68 10.70
C TYR A 188 -21.22 -4.90 9.72
N GLY A 189 -20.23 -4.01 9.68
CA GLY A 189 -19.06 -4.10 8.80
C GLY A 189 -19.31 -3.62 7.37
N GLN A 190 -20.42 -2.91 7.12
CA GLN A 190 -20.75 -2.28 5.86
C GLN A 190 -20.22 -0.85 5.83
N LEU A 191 -19.75 -0.36 4.67
CA LEU A 191 -19.44 1.03 4.48
C LEU A 191 -20.70 1.90 4.62
N LEU A 192 -20.54 3.04 5.28
CA LEU A 192 -21.64 4.00 5.46
C LEU A 192 -21.99 4.64 4.11
N GLU A 193 -23.25 4.97 3.92
CA GLU A 193 -23.76 5.56 2.66
C GLU A 193 -23.02 6.87 2.29
N HIS A 194 -22.61 7.65 3.28
CA HIS A 194 -21.84 8.89 3.10
C HIS A 194 -20.31 8.71 3.10
N SER A 195 -19.82 7.46 3.02
CA SER A 195 -18.40 7.19 2.87
C SER A 195 -17.87 7.72 1.52
N PRO A 196 -16.60 8.19 1.46
CA PRO A 196 -16.00 8.66 0.21
C PRO A 196 -15.71 7.54 -0.80
N PHE A 197 -16.01 6.30 -0.48
CA PHE A 197 -15.91 5.12 -1.35
C PHE A 197 -16.88 4.04 -0.87
N HIS A 198 -17.16 3.06 -1.71
CA HIS A 198 -18.19 2.05 -1.49
C HIS A 198 -17.66 0.63 -1.81
N GLU A 199 -18.37 -0.42 -1.38
CA GLU A 199 -18.00 -1.81 -1.65
C GLU A 199 -17.93 -2.13 -3.15
N ARG A 200 -18.71 -1.45 -4.00
CA ARG A 200 -18.68 -1.65 -5.46
C ARG A 200 -17.43 -1.08 -6.14
N ASP A 201 -16.69 -0.21 -5.47
CA ASP A 201 -15.43 0.36 -5.97
C ASP A 201 -14.25 -0.61 -5.76
N LEU A 202 -14.50 -1.69 -4.99
CA LEU A 202 -13.53 -2.73 -4.73
C LEU A 202 -13.60 -3.80 -5.82
N ARG A 203 -12.44 -4.18 -6.33
CA ARG A 203 -12.29 -5.24 -7.33
C ARG A 203 -11.67 -6.48 -6.70
N PRO A 204 -12.52 -7.44 -6.24
CA PRO A 204 -12.04 -8.72 -5.72
C PRO A 204 -11.50 -9.60 -6.85
N PRO A 205 -10.79 -10.71 -6.53
CA PRO A 205 -10.30 -11.65 -7.53
C PRO A 205 -11.42 -12.21 -8.41
N GLN A 206 -11.11 -12.36 -9.68
CA GLN A 206 -11.96 -12.96 -10.71
C GLN A 206 -11.21 -14.11 -11.36
N ASP A 207 -11.86 -14.85 -12.26
CA ASP A 207 -11.23 -15.88 -13.08
C ASP A 207 -10.39 -16.86 -12.25
N LEU A 208 -11.08 -17.58 -11.33
CA LEU A 208 -10.45 -18.65 -10.56
C LEU A 208 -9.99 -19.76 -11.52
N GLU A 209 -8.68 -20.00 -11.57
CA GLU A 209 -8.08 -21.10 -12.31
C GLU A 209 -7.55 -22.13 -11.30
N THR A 210 -8.05 -23.36 -11.40
CA THR A 210 -7.61 -24.46 -10.53
C THR A 210 -6.47 -25.21 -11.20
N HIS A 211 -5.32 -25.26 -10.55
CA HIS A 211 -4.14 -25.98 -11.00
C HIS A 211 -4.00 -27.29 -10.21
N ASP A 212 -3.83 -28.41 -10.93
CA ASP A 212 -3.67 -29.77 -10.35
C ASP A 212 -2.27 -30.36 -10.61
N GLU A 213 -1.34 -29.53 -11.10
CA GLU A 213 -0.01 -29.99 -11.50
C GLU A 213 0.85 -30.37 -10.30
N ARG A 214 1.52 -31.51 -10.41
CA ARG A 214 2.58 -31.94 -9.50
C ARG A 214 3.94 -31.66 -10.09
N GLY A 215 4.88 -31.23 -9.24
CA GLY A 215 6.20 -30.85 -9.73
C GLY A 215 7.08 -30.27 -8.63
N GLU A 216 7.87 -29.28 -9.00
CA GLU A 216 8.68 -28.49 -8.08
C GLU A 216 8.36 -27.01 -8.30
N PHE A 217 7.62 -26.44 -7.37
CA PHE A 217 7.18 -25.06 -7.44
C PHE A 217 7.91 -24.24 -6.38
N LEU A 218 8.73 -23.31 -6.84
CA LEU A 218 9.49 -22.44 -5.98
C LEU A 218 8.60 -21.33 -5.37
N ILE A 219 8.52 -21.29 -4.05
CA ILE A 219 7.83 -20.24 -3.31
C ILE A 219 8.83 -19.49 -2.44
N ARG A 220 9.03 -18.22 -2.70
CA ARG A 220 9.84 -17.31 -1.91
C ARG A 220 9.00 -16.74 -0.77
N ILE A 221 9.33 -17.13 0.45
CA ILE A 221 8.59 -16.72 1.64
C ILE A 221 9.41 -15.68 2.41
N LYS A 222 8.90 -14.45 2.48
CA LYS A 222 9.50 -13.39 3.29
C LYS A 222 8.97 -13.45 4.72
N LYS A 223 9.88 -13.56 5.69
CA LYS A 223 9.57 -13.47 7.11
C LYS A 223 10.61 -12.63 7.83
N ARG A 224 10.16 -11.60 8.56
CA ARG A 224 11.05 -10.66 9.29
C ARG A 224 12.13 -10.05 8.39
N GLY A 225 11.76 -9.66 7.17
CA GLY A 225 12.67 -9.08 6.19
C GLY A 225 13.66 -10.06 5.55
N VAL A 226 13.58 -11.35 5.84
CA VAL A 226 14.44 -12.40 5.26
C VAL A 226 13.59 -13.29 4.36
N VAL A 227 14.12 -13.66 3.20
CA VAL A 227 13.47 -14.54 2.23
C VAL A 227 14.08 -15.94 2.32
N PHE A 228 13.22 -16.94 2.33
CA PHE A 228 13.55 -18.37 2.30
C PHE A 228 12.85 -19.00 1.10
N ASP A 229 13.50 -19.91 0.42
CA ASP A 229 12.93 -20.64 -0.70
C ASP A 229 12.31 -21.95 -0.21
N TYR A 230 11.06 -22.18 -0.56
CA TYR A 230 10.31 -23.40 -0.31
C TYR A 230 9.99 -24.07 -1.65
N ILE A 231 10.23 -25.34 -1.76
CA ILE A 231 9.83 -26.12 -2.92
C ILE A 231 8.57 -26.92 -2.57
N TYR A 232 7.45 -26.53 -3.16
CA TYR A 232 6.18 -27.26 -3.02
C TYR A 232 6.10 -28.38 -4.06
N ALA A 233 5.45 -29.50 -3.68
CA ALA A 233 5.26 -30.65 -4.55
C ALA A 233 4.08 -30.49 -5.52
N THR A 234 3.24 -29.50 -5.30
CA THR A 234 2.03 -29.20 -6.07
C THR A 234 1.98 -27.72 -6.39
N HIS A 235 1.28 -27.37 -7.46
CA HIS A 235 1.09 -25.96 -7.82
C HIS A 235 0.33 -25.21 -6.72
N PRO A 236 0.80 -24.02 -6.26
CA PRO A 236 0.20 -23.33 -5.11
C PRO A 236 -1.15 -22.64 -5.41
N PHE A 237 -1.59 -22.58 -6.68
CA PHE A 237 -2.90 -22.06 -7.08
C PHE A 237 -3.87 -23.20 -7.39
N ASP A 238 -3.95 -24.19 -6.51
CA ASP A 238 -4.78 -25.38 -6.67
C ASP A 238 -6.19 -25.23 -6.03
N PHE A 239 -6.66 -24.02 -5.86
CA PHE A 239 -7.96 -23.74 -5.26
C PHE A 239 -9.09 -24.17 -6.18
N VAL A 240 -10.00 -25.02 -5.69
CA VAL A 240 -11.26 -25.35 -6.37
C VAL A 240 -12.36 -24.35 -6.01
N GLY A 241 -12.20 -23.67 -4.88
CA GLY A 241 -13.07 -22.59 -4.44
C GLY A 241 -12.62 -22.04 -3.09
N TRP A 242 -13.20 -20.90 -2.74
CA TRP A 242 -12.98 -20.23 -1.46
C TRP A 242 -14.14 -19.31 -1.13
N ASP A 243 -14.27 -18.99 0.15
CA ASP A 243 -15.21 -17.96 0.62
C ASP A 243 -14.65 -17.27 1.87
N GLY A 244 -15.09 -16.04 2.10
CA GLY A 244 -14.73 -15.26 3.27
C GLY A 244 -14.47 -13.79 3.00
N CYS A 245 -13.75 -13.16 3.93
CA CYS A 245 -13.47 -11.72 3.93
C CYS A 245 -11.96 -11.40 3.89
N SER A 246 -11.08 -12.43 3.88
CA SER A 246 -9.62 -12.25 3.78
C SER A 246 -9.15 -12.70 2.41
N TYR A 247 -9.01 -11.77 1.49
CA TYR A 247 -8.59 -12.01 0.10
C TYR A 247 -7.92 -10.76 -0.48
N PRO A 248 -7.06 -10.89 -1.50
CA PRO A 248 -6.48 -9.73 -2.18
C PRO A 248 -7.55 -8.97 -2.99
N TYR A 249 -7.42 -7.66 -3.10
CA TYR A 249 -8.31 -6.84 -3.92
C TYR A 249 -7.59 -5.60 -4.44
N ALA A 250 -8.16 -4.96 -5.46
CA ALA A 250 -7.76 -3.64 -5.92
C ALA A 250 -8.81 -2.58 -5.58
N PHE A 251 -8.34 -1.37 -5.30
CA PHE A 251 -9.14 -0.17 -5.15
C PHE A 251 -8.44 0.98 -5.88
N SER A 252 -9.14 1.71 -6.74
CA SER A 252 -8.54 2.84 -7.44
C SER A 252 -8.64 4.12 -6.64
N ILE A 253 -7.53 4.89 -6.55
CA ILE A 253 -7.55 6.24 -5.96
C ILE A 253 -8.54 7.16 -6.68
N HIS A 254 -8.85 6.89 -7.95
CA HIS A 254 -9.80 7.67 -8.77
C HIS A 254 -11.26 7.36 -8.43
N GLU A 255 -11.55 6.28 -7.69
CA GLU A 255 -12.88 5.96 -7.16
C GLU A 255 -13.12 6.56 -5.77
N PHE A 256 -12.11 7.26 -5.23
CA PHE A 256 -12.27 7.98 -3.97
C PHE A 256 -12.97 9.31 -4.22
N GLU A 257 -14.18 9.48 -3.68
CA GLU A 257 -14.98 10.70 -3.81
C GLU A 257 -14.68 11.67 -2.68
N PRO A 258 -14.10 12.85 -2.94
CA PRO A 258 -13.67 13.75 -1.90
C PRO A 258 -14.84 14.44 -1.20
N ILE A 259 -14.77 14.56 0.11
CA ILE A 259 -15.75 15.28 0.92
C ILE A 259 -15.36 16.75 1.00
N THR A 260 -16.24 17.63 0.51
CA THR A 260 -16.08 19.08 0.55
C THR A 260 -17.23 19.73 1.31
N GLY A 261 -16.95 20.75 2.09
CA GLY A 261 -17.95 21.44 2.90
C GLY A 261 -17.90 22.97 2.79
N ARG A 262 -18.80 23.65 3.51
CA ARG A 262 -18.78 25.10 3.62
C ARG A 262 -17.51 25.59 4.34
N VAL A 263 -17.07 24.86 5.36
CA VAL A 263 -15.86 25.13 6.16
C VAL A 263 -14.88 23.99 6.01
N HIS A 264 -13.65 24.23 6.41
CA HIS A 264 -12.53 23.30 6.29
C HIS A 264 -12.88 21.88 6.75
N GLN A 265 -12.58 20.92 5.87
CA GLN A 265 -12.66 19.50 6.16
C GLN A 265 -11.25 18.99 6.47
N PRO A 266 -10.96 18.57 7.71
CA PRO A 266 -9.62 18.15 8.10
C PRO A 266 -9.17 16.86 7.41
N PRO A 267 -7.85 16.60 7.31
CA PRO A 267 -7.28 15.45 6.57
C PRO A 267 -7.92 14.07 6.80
N PRO A 268 -8.47 13.73 7.98
CA PRO A 268 -9.16 12.45 8.15
C PRO A 268 -10.31 12.15 7.18
N VAL A 269 -10.89 13.17 6.50
CA VAL A 269 -11.89 12.93 5.43
C VAL A 269 -11.27 12.30 4.17
N HIS A 270 -9.95 12.35 4.02
CA HIS A 270 -9.20 11.75 2.91
C HIS A 270 -8.72 10.32 3.21
N GLN A 271 -8.97 9.82 4.43
CA GLN A 271 -8.49 8.52 4.87
C GLN A 271 -9.23 7.40 4.13
N ASN A 272 -8.47 6.48 3.54
CA ASN A 272 -9.01 5.31 2.84
C ASN A 272 -8.55 3.98 3.43
N PHE A 273 -7.42 3.95 4.16
CA PHE A 273 -7.00 2.75 4.89
C PHE A 273 -6.47 3.12 6.28
N GLU A 274 -6.50 2.15 7.17
CA GLU A 274 -5.89 2.23 8.50
C GLU A 274 -5.30 0.89 8.94
N ALA A 275 -4.27 0.95 9.76
CA ALA A 275 -3.77 -0.14 10.56
C ALA A 275 -3.61 0.33 12.01
N ARG A 276 -3.11 -0.51 12.92
CA ARG A 276 -3.02 -0.13 14.34
C ARG A 276 -2.13 1.08 14.61
N GLN A 277 -1.08 1.30 13.79
CA GLN A 277 -0.04 2.30 14.04
C GLN A 277 0.18 3.25 12.87
N PHE A 278 -0.70 3.25 11.88
CA PHE A 278 -0.67 4.21 10.80
C PHE A 278 -2.02 4.33 10.08
N VAL A 279 -2.18 5.42 9.35
CA VAL A 279 -3.30 5.64 8.44
C VAL A 279 -2.80 5.97 7.04
N VAL A 280 -3.61 5.69 6.03
CA VAL A 280 -3.35 6.07 4.63
C VAL A 280 -4.48 6.96 4.16
N CYS A 281 -4.12 8.11 3.56
CA CYS A 281 -5.05 9.05 2.97
C CYS A 281 -4.79 9.19 1.47
N SER A 282 -5.84 9.44 0.71
CA SER A 282 -5.78 9.77 -0.71
C SER A 282 -6.18 11.22 -0.93
N PHE A 283 -5.23 12.06 -1.35
CA PHE A 283 -5.54 13.41 -1.82
C PHE A 283 -5.83 13.34 -3.31
N VAL A 284 -7.06 13.67 -3.68
CA VAL A 284 -7.57 13.57 -5.06
C VAL A 284 -8.01 14.94 -5.56
N PRO A 285 -8.17 15.13 -6.88
CA PRO A 285 -8.79 16.32 -7.45
C PRO A 285 -10.13 16.60 -6.77
N ARG A 286 -10.33 17.84 -6.29
CA ARG A 286 -11.51 18.22 -5.52
C ARG A 286 -11.79 19.70 -5.54
N LEU A 287 -13.03 20.06 -5.26
CA LEU A 287 -13.40 21.44 -4.93
C LEU A 287 -12.83 21.81 -3.56
N TYR A 288 -12.45 23.08 -3.40
CA TYR A 288 -12.12 23.61 -2.08
C TYR A 288 -13.38 23.99 -1.30
N ASP A 289 -13.22 24.22 -0.01
CA ASP A 289 -14.28 24.68 0.87
C ASP A 289 -14.91 25.98 0.35
N TYR A 290 -16.24 26.05 0.36
CA TYR A 290 -16.97 27.12 -0.33
C TYR A 290 -17.43 28.27 0.56
N HIS A 291 -16.92 28.42 1.78
CA HIS A 291 -17.17 29.62 2.58
C HIS A 291 -16.58 30.85 1.84
N PRO A 292 -17.28 32.02 1.80
CA PRO A 292 -16.77 33.20 1.09
C PRO A 292 -15.36 33.67 1.52
N LEU A 293 -14.97 33.36 2.75
CA LEU A 293 -13.65 33.68 3.31
C LEU A 293 -12.80 32.40 3.51
N ALA A 294 -13.07 31.33 2.79
CA ALA A 294 -12.26 30.11 2.87
C ALA A 294 -10.83 30.37 2.39
N ILE A 295 -9.88 29.69 3.02
CA ILE A 295 -8.47 29.67 2.62
C ILE A 295 -8.24 28.28 2.00
N PRO A 296 -8.03 28.19 0.68
CA PRO A 296 -7.84 26.89 -0.01
C PRO A 296 -6.58 26.13 0.40
N ALA A 297 -5.47 26.86 0.66
CA ALA A 297 -4.25 26.23 1.16
C ALA A 297 -4.46 25.72 2.61
N PRO A 298 -3.86 24.56 2.96
CA PRO A 298 -3.97 24.03 4.33
C PRO A 298 -3.34 24.99 5.34
N TYR A 299 -3.75 24.88 6.59
CA TYR A 299 -3.11 25.63 7.69
C TYR A 299 -1.73 25.05 8.03
N ASN A 300 -0.88 25.86 8.68
CA ASN A 300 0.30 25.31 9.35
C ASN A 300 -0.15 24.45 10.53
N HIS A 301 0.49 23.32 10.73
CA HIS A 301 0.17 22.39 11.80
C HIS A 301 1.40 21.61 12.27
N SER A 302 1.27 20.94 13.38
CA SER A 302 2.25 20.02 13.93
C SER A 302 1.55 18.72 14.28
N ASN A 303 1.92 17.64 13.64
CA ASN A 303 1.55 16.31 14.10
C ASN A 303 2.46 15.96 15.28
N VAL A 304 1.92 16.04 16.51
CA VAL A 304 2.75 15.91 17.73
C VAL A 304 3.17 14.47 18.02
N ASP A 305 2.48 13.52 17.44
CA ASP A 305 2.63 12.07 17.65
C ASP A 305 2.63 11.26 16.34
N SER A 306 2.88 11.92 15.20
CA SER A 306 2.81 11.30 13.88
C SER A 306 3.84 11.88 12.93
N ASP A 307 4.64 11.02 12.31
CA ASP A 307 5.41 11.37 11.11
C ASP A 307 4.47 11.33 9.91
N GLU A 308 4.47 12.41 9.11
CA GLU A 308 3.67 12.55 7.90
C GLU A 308 4.54 12.30 6.66
N VAL A 309 4.15 11.33 5.86
CA VAL A 309 4.80 11.00 4.59
C VAL A 309 3.85 11.24 3.45
N LEU A 310 4.21 12.11 2.48
CA LEU A 310 3.46 12.28 1.24
C LEU A 310 4.23 11.71 0.07
N TYR A 311 3.58 10.86 -0.71
CA TYR A 311 4.04 10.39 -2.02
C TYR A 311 3.25 11.09 -3.11
N TYR A 312 3.94 11.87 -3.94
CA TYR A 312 3.33 12.73 -4.96
C TYR A 312 3.14 11.98 -6.27
N VAL A 313 1.90 11.87 -6.72
CA VAL A 313 1.54 11.10 -7.92
C VAL A 313 1.44 12.00 -9.14
N GLU A 314 0.55 13.00 -9.11
CA GLU A 314 0.28 13.87 -10.25
C GLU A 314 -0.33 15.20 -9.79
N GLY A 315 -0.23 16.22 -10.64
CA GLY A 315 -0.89 17.51 -10.47
C GLY A 315 0.02 18.62 -9.94
N GLU A 316 -0.57 19.80 -9.79
CA GLU A 316 0.09 20.97 -9.20
C GLU A 316 -0.21 21.03 -7.70
N PHE A 317 0.83 20.87 -6.92
CA PHE A 317 0.73 20.92 -5.45
C PHE A 317 0.82 22.37 -4.99
N MET A 318 -0.34 23.01 -4.84
CA MET A 318 -0.45 24.45 -4.49
C MET A 318 0.34 24.81 -3.22
N SER A 319 0.37 23.94 -2.23
CA SER A 319 1.02 24.19 -0.93
C SER A 319 2.54 24.00 -0.96
N ARG A 320 3.10 23.41 -1.99
CA ARG A 320 4.52 23.02 -2.07
C ARG A 320 5.17 23.54 -3.36
N LYS A 321 6.37 24.11 -3.24
CA LYS A 321 7.21 24.45 -4.38
C LYS A 321 8.19 23.32 -4.66
N HIS A 322 8.55 23.11 -5.92
CA HIS A 322 9.59 22.16 -6.35
C HIS A 322 9.28 20.69 -6.04
N VAL A 323 8.00 20.33 -5.98
CA VAL A 323 7.57 18.96 -5.87
C VAL A 323 7.28 18.41 -7.27
N GLU A 324 7.82 17.22 -7.55
CA GLU A 324 7.69 16.52 -8.82
C GLU A 324 7.03 15.14 -8.60
N ARG A 325 6.55 14.54 -9.68
CA ARG A 325 6.00 13.18 -9.66
C ARG A 325 7.01 12.17 -9.08
N GLY A 326 6.52 11.28 -8.26
CA GLY A 326 7.32 10.24 -7.61
C GLY A 326 8.19 10.73 -6.46
N MET A 327 8.12 12.00 -6.08
CA MET A 327 8.77 12.49 -4.88
C MET A 327 8.06 12.00 -3.62
N ILE A 328 8.83 11.92 -2.53
CA ILE A 328 8.33 11.68 -1.18
C ILE A 328 8.77 12.86 -0.30
N THR A 329 7.88 13.38 0.52
CA THR A 329 8.27 14.27 1.63
C THR A 329 8.00 13.59 2.96
N LEU A 330 8.89 13.85 3.92
CA LEU A 330 8.76 13.45 5.32
C LEU A 330 8.71 14.71 6.18
N HIS A 331 7.64 14.85 6.96
CA HIS A 331 7.47 15.88 7.99
C HIS A 331 7.51 15.19 9.36
N PRO A 332 8.63 15.32 10.10
CA PRO A 332 8.78 14.65 11.38
C PRO A 332 7.79 15.14 12.42
N MET A 333 7.38 14.25 13.32
CA MET A 333 6.50 14.57 14.44
C MET A 333 7.04 15.71 15.29
N GLY A 334 6.13 16.54 15.80
CA GLY A 334 6.45 17.65 16.70
C GLY A 334 7.05 18.88 16.01
N ILE A 335 7.33 18.85 14.71
CA ILE A 335 7.84 19.98 13.95
C ILE A 335 6.72 20.63 13.13
N PRO A 336 6.48 21.97 13.29
CA PRO A 336 5.50 22.67 12.47
C PRO A 336 5.84 22.61 10.98
N HIS A 337 4.84 22.33 10.16
CA HIS A 337 4.92 22.40 8.71
C HIS A 337 3.60 22.91 8.12
N GLY A 338 3.59 23.19 6.83
CA GLY A 338 2.42 23.78 6.18
C GLY A 338 2.77 24.33 4.80
N PRO A 339 1.96 25.24 4.25
CA PRO A 339 2.21 25.83 2.94
C PRO A 339 3.54 26.58 2.88
N HIS A 340 4.22 26.51 1.74
CA HIS A 340 5.42 27.31 1.50
C HIS A 340 5.08 28.81 1.42
N PRO A 341 6.05 29.73 1.65
CA PRO A 341 5.82 31.16 1.63
C PRO A 341 5.13 31.63 0.36
N GLY A 342 4.05 32.42 0.52
CA GLY A 342 3.22 32.95 -0.56
C GLY A 342 2.19 31.96 -1.14
N ALA A 343 2.14 30.72 -0.68
CA ALA A 343 1.17 29.73 -1.19
C ALA A 343 -0.25 30.04 -0.65
N VAL A 344 -0.37 30.50 0.58
CA VAL A 344 -1.66 30.87 1.19
C VAL A 344 -2.30 32.01 0.38
N GLU A 345 -1.58 33.11 0.18
CA GLU A 345 -2.06 34.28 -0.55
C GLU A 345 -2.45 33.94 -1.99
N LYS A 346 -1.63 33.12 -2.67
CA LYS A 346 -1.92 32.67 -4.03
C LYS A 346 -3.14 31.74 -4.13
N SER A 347 -3.46 31.04 -3.06
CA SER A 347 -4.60 30.13 -3.03
C SER A 347 -5.94 30.86 -2.94
N ILE A 348 -5.96 32.10 -2.41
CA ILE A 348 -7.21 32.84 -2.18
C ILE A 348 -7.97 33.02 -3.50
N GLY A 349 -9.22 32.56 -3.52
CA GLY A 349 -10.10 32.59 -4.67
C GLY A 349 -10.01 31.36 -5.58
N ALA A 350 -9.07 30.45 -5.35
CA ALA A 350 -9.05 29.17 -6.05
C ALA A 350 -10.30 28.34 -5.68
N LYS A 351 -10.83 27.59 -6.66
CA LYS A 351 -12.09 26.83 -6.51
C LYS A 351 -11.86 25.33 -6.39
N GLU A 352 -10.75 24.84 -6.95
CA GLU A 352 -10.45 23.40 -7.03
C GLU A 352 -8.95 23.15 -6.97
N THR A 353 -8.56 21.93 -6.66
CA THR A 353 -7.21 21.39 -6.83
C THR A 353 -7.25 20.17 -7.73
N ARG A 354 -6.15 19.93 -8.45
CA ARG A 354 -5.93 18.76 -9.29
C ARG A 354 -4.81 17.86 -8.76
N GLU A 355 -4.42 18.07 -7.53
CA GLU A 355 -3.38 17.26 -6.88
C GLU A 355 -3.84 15.81 -6.71
N LEU A 356 -2.90 14.89 -6.90
CA LEU A 356 -3.07 13.47 -6.61
C LEU A 356 -1.86 13.00 -5.79
N ALA A 357 -2.10 12.57 -4.56
CA ALA A 357 -1.06 12.13 -3.65
C ALA A 357 -1.57 11.05 -2.69
N VAL A 358 -0.63 10.20 -2.26
CA VAL A 358 -0.85 9.22 -1.19
C VAL A 358 -0.12 9.73 0.06
N MET A 359 -0.81 9.85 1.18
CA MET A 359 -0.22 10.23 2.46
C MET A 359 -0.27 9.05 3.43
N VAL A 360 0.79 8.91 4.21
CA VAL A 360 0.88 7.92 5.29
C VAL A 360 1.28 8.66 6.57
N ASP A 361 0.41 8.64 7.56
CA ASP A 361 0.71 9.13 8.90
C ASP A 361 1.02 7.96 9.82
N THR A 362 2.21 7.96 10.44
CA THR A 362 2.67 6.87 11.31
C THR A 362 2.75 7.34 12.76
N PHE A 363 2.21 6.56 13.70
CA PHE A 363 2.13 6.94 15.13
C PHE A 363 3.40 6.59 15.91
N ARG A 364 4.48 6.24 15.22
CA ARG A 364 5.84 6.12 15.72
C ARG A 364 6.82 6.69 14.71
N PRO A 365 7.95 7.25 15.17
CA PRO A 365 8.94 7.87 14.28
C PRO A 365 9.48 6.86 13.26
N LEU A 366 9.73 7.35 12.06
CA LEU A 366 10.35 6.60 10.97
C LEU A 366 11.86 6.80 10.96
N HIS A 367 12.59 5.76 10.61
CA HIS A 367 14.00 5.81 10.24
C HIS A 367 14.13 5.94 8.72
N LEU A 368 15.07 6.77 8.27
CA LEU A 368 15.54 6.72 6.89
C LEU A 368 16.52 5.55 6.70
N THR A 369 16.60 5.08 5.46
CA THR A 369 17.65 4.15 5.05
C THR A 369 18.80 4.91 4.36
N PRO A 370 20.00 4.33 4.22
CA PRO A 370 21.06 4.90 3.38
C PRO A 370 20.63 5.15 1.94
N GLU A 371 19.75 4.28 1.40
CA GLU A 371 19.18 4.40 0.07
C GLU A 371 18.27 5.63 -0.05
N ALA A 372 17.51 5.96 1.00
CA ALA A 372 16.72 7.18 1.05
C ALA A 372 17.61 8.43 1.04
N LEU A 373 18.70 8.43 1.83
CA LEU A 373 19.64 9.55 1.84
C LEU A 373 20.36 9.75 0.50
N ALA A 374 20.55 8.68 -0.27
CA ALA A 374 21.16 8.76 -1.61
C ALA A 374 20.30 9.52 -2.64
N ILE A 375 18.99 9.59 -2.43
CA ILE A 375 18.03 10.28 -3.29
C ILE A 375 17.43 11.53 -2.64
N GLU A 376 17.96 11.95 -1.49
CA GLU A 376 17.49 13.12 -0.73
C GLU A 376 17.83 14.43 -1.45
N ILE A 377 16.89 15.36 -1.41
CA ILE A 377 17.09 16.77 -1.75
C ILE A 377 17.66 17.47 -0.52
N LYS A 378 18.93 17.79 -0.57
CA LYS A 378 19.60 18.50 0.53
C LYS A 378 18.94 19.87 0.75
N ASP A 379 18.90 20.27 2.03
CA ASP A 379 18.41 21.59 2.43
C ASP A 379 16.93 21.86 2.09
N TYR A 380 16.12 20.81 1.90
CA TYR A 380 14.69 20.95 1.60
C TYR A 380 13.95 21.81 2.64
N TYR A 381 14.35 21.75 3.92
CA TYR A 381 13.77 22.57 4.98
C TYR A 381 13.91 24.09 4.73
N LEU A 382 14.91 24.54 3.94
CA LEU A 382 15.06 25.93 3.53
C LEU A 382 13.98 26.39 2.54
N SER A 383 13.17 25.49 2.00
CA SER A 383 12.06 25.86 1.11
C SER A 383 10.97 26.67 1.81
N TRP A 384 10.88 26.61 3.14
CA TRP A 384 10.03 27.48 3.96
C TRP A 384 10.65 28.84 4.28
N LEU A 385 11.94 29.04 4.01
CA LEU A 385 12.57 30.33 4.24
C LEU A 385 12.16 31.33 3.13
N PRO A 386 11.59 32.51 3.47
CA PRO A 386 11.30 33.54 2.49
C PRO A 386 12.56 34.01 1.75
N GLU A 387 12.44 34.36 0.48
CA GLU A 387 13.58 34.73 -0.39
C GLU A 387 14.44 35.86 0.18
N ASN A 388 13.81 36.85 0.82
CA ASN A 388 14.51 37.98 1.45
C ASN A 388 15.37 37.58 2.66
N LEU A 389 15.15 36.40 3.24
CA LEU A 389 15.94 35.87 4.35
C LEU A 389 17.01 34.87 3.88
N LYS A 390 16.92 34.34 2.67
CA LYS A 390 17.94 33.44 2.10
C LYS A 390 19.26 34.13 1.80
N GLN A 391 19.25 35.42 1.55
CA GLN A 391 20.45 36.21 1.18
C GLN A 391 21.40 36.52 2.34
N THR A 392 21.02 36.24 3.59
CA THR A 392 21.80 36.55 4.79
C THR A 392 22.73 35.44 5.28
N GLN A 393 22.76 34.28 4.60
CA GLN A 393 23.63 33.14 4.99
C GLN A 393 25.03 33.13 4.34
N ASN A 394 25.39 34.17 3.58
CA ASN A 394 26.73 34.34 2.98
C ASN A 394 27.60 35.35 3.75
N VAL A 395 27.66 35.23 5.08
CA VAL A 395 28.65 35.94 5.89
C VAL A 395 29.38 34.97 6.80
#